data_89d69a729ca1d88b2c480304f7506919
#
_entry.id   89d69a729ca1d88b2c480304f7506919
#
_cell.length_a   1.000
_cell.length_b   1.000
_cell.length_c   1.000
_cell.angle_alpha   90.00
_cell.angle_beta   90.00
_cell.angle_gamma   90.00
#
_symmetry.space_group_name_H-M   'P 1'
#
loop_
_entity.id
_entity.type
_entity.pdbx_description
1 polymer ?
#
loop_
_entity_poly.entity_id
_entity_poly.type
_entity_poly.pdbx_seq_one_letter_code
_entity_poly.pdbx_strand_id
1 'polypeptide(L)'
;ETMEIATKAIGKVVGVEVSCICFDEELEEKEERKNPAFEEWQICGKKSILGVVRIPKENSETLSESEKKILRSMIESTAFAMDRFRSEAERIKVGEEIAQERYRGNLLRAISHDLRTPLSGIMGTSEILMGMTEKQDERYMLAENIYKDAAWLHALVENILNLTRMQDGKLVLKKQMEAVEE
;
A
#
# COMPACT_ATOMS: atom_id res chain seq x y z
N GLU A 1 -24.38 2.64 -0.32
CA GLU A 1 -25.33 2.28 -1.40
C GLU A 1 -25.76 0.82 -1.32
N THR A 2 -24.84 -0.17 -1.35
CA THR A 2 -25.19 -1.61 -1.27
C THR A 2 -25.94 -1.97 0.02
N MET A 3 -25.49 -1.41 1.16
CA MET A 3 -26.13 -1.64 2.46
C MET A 3 -27.51 -0.98 2.57
N GLU A 4 -27.71 0.20 2.01
CA GLU A 4 -29.01 0.85 1.98
C GLU A 4 -30.04 0.04 1.18
N ILE A 5 -29.60 -0.51 0.05
CA ILE A 5 -30.43 -1.38 -0.78
C ILE A 5 -30.80 -2.65 0.01
N ALA A 6 -29.82 -3.29 0.66
CA ALA A 6 -30.03 -4.47 1.49
C ALA A 6 -30.98 -4.17 2.67
N THR A 7 -30.75 -3.06 3.39
CA THR A 7 -31.60 -2.63 4.50
C THR A 7 -33.06 -2.41 4.06
N LYS A 8 -33.25 -1.70 2.95
CA LYS A 8 -34.61 -1.49 2.39
C LYS A 8 -35.30 -2.79 1.95
N ALA A 9 -34.50 -3.68 1.32
CA ALA A 9 -35.06 -4.98 0.86
C ALA A 9 -35.43 -5.89 2.04
N ILE A 10 -34.55 -5.95 3.06
CA ILE A 10 -34.85 -6.71 4.29
C ILE A 10 -36.06 -6.12 5.02
N GLY A 11 -36.14 -4.79 5.16
CA GLY A 11 -37.27 -4.11 5.79
C GLY A 11 -38.60 -4.41 5.12
N LYS A 12 -38.63 -4.56 3.78
CA LYS A 12 -39.83 -4.97 3.04
C LYS A 12 -40.27 -6.41 3.36
N VAL A 13 -39.35 -7.33 3.57
CA VAL A 13 -39.63 -8.73 3.90
C VAL A 13 -40.15 -8.87 5.34
N VAL A 14 -39.53 -8.12 6.27
CA VAL A 14 -39.88 -8.16 7.69
C VAL A 14 -41.09 -7.28 8.01
N GLY A 15 -41.48 -6.38 7.09
CA GLY A 15 -42.62 -5.47 7.27
C GLY A 15 -42.35 -4.30 8.20
N VAL A 16 -41.11 -4.06 8.59
CA VAL A 16 -40.67 -2.94 9.46
C VAL A 16 -39.36 -2.35 9.00
N GLU A 17 -39.06 -1.16 9.52
CA GLU A 17 -37.76 -0.54 9.34
C GLU A 17 -36.71 -1.31 10.13
N VAL A 18 -35.66 -1.76 9.43
CA VAL A 18 -34.53 -2.48 10.01
C VAL A 18 -33.27 -1.59 9.92
N SER A 19 -32.33 -1.75 10.83
CA SER A 19 -31.05 -1.09 10.77
C SER A 19 -29.94 -2.09 10.46
N CYS A 20 -29.03 -1.71 9.56
CA CYS A 20 -27.82 -2.47 9.27
C CYS A 20 -26.62 -1.67 9.71
N ILE A 21 -25.76 -2.29 10.50
CA ILE A 21 -24.49 -1.71 10.99
C ILE A 21 -23.35 -2.48 10.35
N CYS A 22 -22.45 -1.75 9.67
CA CYS A 22 -21.23 -2.34 9.14
C CYS A 22 -20.09 -2.18 10.15
N PHE A 23 -19.21 -3.16 10.21
CA PHE A 23 -17.97 -3.08 10.97
C PHE A 23 -16.82 -2.77 10.02
N ASP A 24 -16.08 -1.68 10.31
CA ASP A 24 -14.78 -1.41 9.71
C ASP A 24 -13.70 -2.17 10.49
N GLU A 25 -12.61 -2.56 9.83
CA GLU A 25 -11.52 -3.35 10.42
C GLU A 25 -10.89 -2.71 11.68
N GLU A 26 -11.03 -1.38 11.83
CA GLU A 26 -10.52 -0.63 12.99
C GLU A 26 -11.49 -0.60 14.19
N LEU A 27 -12.71 -1.15 14.06
CA LEU A 27 -13.77 -1.08 15.07
C LEU A 27 -14.07 -2.43 15.73
N GLU A 28 -13.19 -3.42 15.63
CA GLU A 28 -13.41 -4.79 16.17
C GLU A 28 -13.59 -4.88 17.69
N GLU A 29 -13.41 -3.81 18.48
CA GLU A 29 -13.44 -3.87 19.95
C GLU A 29 -14.44 -2.96 20.67
N LYS A 30 -15.32 -2.27 19.96
CA LYS A 30 -16.44 -1.66 20.70
C LYS A 30 -17.59 -2.65 20.76
N GLU A 31 -17.67 -3.37 21.90
CA GLU A 31 -18.89 -3.96 22.39
C GLU A 31 -20.05 -2.93 22.32
N GLU A 32 -20.64 -2.75 21.15
CA GLU A 32 -21.93 -2.11 21.08
C GLU A 32 -22.87 -3.01 21.85
N ARG A 33 -23.24 -2.54 23.04
CA ARG A 33 -24.15 -3.21 23.98
C ARG A 33 -25.31 -3.79 23.20
N LYS A 34 -25.45 -5.12 23.25
CA LYS A 34 -26.62 -5.81 22.72
C LYS A 34 -27.87 -5.09 23.25
N ASN A 35 -28.60 -4.46 22.38
CA ASN A 35 -29.83 -3.79 22.75
C ASN A 35 -30.90 -4.87 22.89
N PRO A 36 -31.44 -5.12 24.11
CA PRO A 36 -32.39 -6.20 24.36
C PRO A 36 -33.70 -6.07 23.57
N ALA A 37 -33.99 -4.89 23.01
CA ALA A 37 -35.17 -4.63 22.21
C ALA A 37 -35.07 -5.16 20.77
N PHE A 38 -33.86 -5.53 20.33
CA PHE A 38 -33.59 -5.97 18.96
C PHE A 38 -33.01 -7.39 18.95
N GLU A 39 -33.33 -8.13 17.91
CA GLU A 39 -32.64 -9.35 17.53
C GLU A 39 -31.59 -9.01 16.47
N GLU A 40 -30.36 -9.50 16.69
CA GLU A 40 -29.21 -9.24 15.83
C GLU A 40 -28.90 -10.44 14.94
N TRP A 41 -28.92 -10.21 13.62
CA TRP A 41 -28.56 -11.18 12.61
C TRP A 41 -27.21 -10.80 12.02
N GLN A 42 -26.19 -11.63 12.27
CA GLN A 42 -24.84 -11.36 11.84
C GLN A 42 -24.67 -11.50 10.32
N ILE A 43 -23.98 -10.55 9.71
CA ILE A 43 -23.54 -10.61 8.31
C ILE A 43 -22.12 -11.18 8.34
N CYS A 44 -22.01 -12.51 8.16
CA CYS A 44 -20.74 -13.22 8.24
C CYS A 44 -20.07 -13.28 6.86
N GLY A 45 -18.91 -12.63 6.74
CA GLY A 45 -18.00 -12.78 5.61
C GLY A 45 -17.13 -14.03 5.74
N LYS A 46 -16.23 -14.24 4.77
CA LYS A 46 -15.32 -15.39 4.76
C LYS A 46 -14.29 -15.39 5.89
N LYS A 47 -13.84 -14.22 6.32
CA LYS A 47 -12.77 -14.06 7.31
C LYS A 47 -13.23 -13.43 8.62
N SER A 48 -14.27 -12.61 8.59
CA SER A 48 -14.75 -11.82 9.73
C SER A 48 -16.25 -11.55 9.64
N ILE A 49 -16.81 -11.06 10.74
CA ILE A 49 -18.18 -10.53 10.75
C ILE A 49 -18.13 -9.15 10.12
N LEU A 50 -18.89 -8.95 9.05
CA LEU A 50 -18.91 -7.71 8.27
C LEU A 50 -19.88 -6.68 8.83
N GLY A 51 -20.83 -7.12 9.64
CA GLY A 51 -21.85 -6.26 10.23
C GLY A 51 -22.96 -7.03 10.86
N VAL A 52 -23.99 -6.31 11.29
CA VAL A 52 -25.24 -6.88 11.87
C VAL A 52 -26.46 -6.20 11.31
N VAL A 53 -27.51 -6.98 11.15
CA VAL A 53 -28.87 -6.51 10.87
C VAL A 53 -29.63 -6.56 12.18
N ARG A 54 -30.20 -5.43 12.61
CA ARG A 54 -31.03 -5.33 13.82
C ARG A 54 -32.51 -5.29 13.44
N ILE A 55 -33.27 -6.21 13.98
CA ILE A 55 -34.73 -6.34 13.76
C ILE A 55 -35.39 -6.22 15.13
N PRO A 56 -36.46 -5.41 15.30
CA PRO A 56 -37.21 -5.37 16.54
C PRO A 56 -37.74 -6.77 16.93
N LYS A 57 -37.56 -7.19 18.19
CA LYS A 57 -37.89 -8.54 18.64
C LYS A 57 -39.36 -8.91 18.38
N GLU A 58 -40.26 -7.96 18.63
CA GLU A 58 -41.69 -8.16 18.38
C GLU A 58 -42.00 -8.63 16.95
N ASN A 59 -41.22 -8.09 15.99
CA ASN A 59 -41.41 -8.46 14.57
C ASN A 59 -40.62 -9.73 14.22
N SER A 60 -39.50 -9.97 14.83
CA SER A 60 -38.69 -11.17 14.59
C SER A 60 -39.43 -12.44 15.09
N GLU A 61 -40.12 -12.36 16.22
CA GLU A 61 -40.91 -13.46 16.79
C GLU A 61 -42.17 -13.81 15.94
N THR A 62 -42.70 -12.85 15.19
CA THR A 62 -43.86 -13.05 14.31
C THR A 62 -43.48 -13.58 12.93
N LEU A 63 -42.20 -13.62 12.57
CA LEU A 63 -41.74 -14.13 11.26
C LEU A 63 -42.03 -15.62 11.11
N SER A 64 -42.63 -15.98 9.99
CA SER A 64 -42.79 -17.38 9.57
C SER A 64 -41.41 -17.99 9.23
N GLU A 65 -41.31 -19.31 9.27
CA GLU A 65 -40.09 -20.04 8.89
C GLU A 65 -39.68 -19.77 7.44
N SER A 66 -40.63 -19.51 6.55
CA SER A 66 -40.36 -19.12 5.17
C SER A 66 -39.70 -17.74 5.08
N GLU A 67 -40.18 -16.77 5.85
CA GLU A 67 -39.64 -15.41 5.91
C GLU A 67 -38.22 -15.41 6.54
N LYS A 68 -38.01 -16.18 7.60
CA LYS A 68 -36.67 -16.38 8.21
C LYS A 68 -35.68 -16.98 7.22
N LYS A 69 -36.13 -17.92 6.38
CA LYS A 69 -35.27 -18.51 5.33
C LYS A 69 -34.91 -17.49 4.25
N ILE A 70 -35.85 -16.66 3.84
CA ILE A 70 -35.62 -15.58 2.89
C ILE A 70 -34.64 -14.58 3.50
N LEU A 71 -34.82 -14.17 4.77
CA LEU A 71 -33.96 -13.25 5.49
C LEU A 71 -32.53 -13.77 5.55
N ARG A 72 -32.31 -15.03 5.90
CA ARG A 72 -30.97 -15.66 5.90
C ARG A 72 -30.34 -15.59 4.52
N SER A 73 -31.05 -15.95 3.47
CA SER A 73 -30.55 -15.88 2.10
C SER A 73 -30.17 -14.45 1.67
N MET A 74 -30.95 -13.46 2.11
CA MET A 74 -30.62 -12.04 1.83
C MET A 74 -29.39 -11.60 2.58
N ILE A 75 -29.22 -11.99 3.85
CA ILE A 75 -28.03 -11.69 4.67
C ILE A 75 -26.78 -12.34 4.05
N GLU A 76 -26.88 -13.61 3.66
CA GLU A 76 -25.79 -14.34 2.97
C GLU A 76 -25.39 -13.66 1.64
N SER A 77 -26.38 -13.25 0.86
CA SER A 77 -26.15 -12.52 -0.39
C SER A 77 -25.47 -11.18 -0.16
N THR A 78 -25.89 -10.48 0.90
CA THR A 78 -25.29 -9.20 1.32
C THR A 78 -23.84 -9.41 1.78
N ALA A 79 -23.59 -10.44 2.59
CA ALA A 79 -22.24 -10.81 3.05
C ALA A 79 -21.32 -11.09 1.86
N PHE A 80 -21.80 -11.87 0.89
CA PHE A 80 -21.02 -12.17 -0.32
C PHE A 80 -20.71 -10.91 -1.14
N ALA A 81 -21.67 -10.02 -1.30
CA ALA A 81 -21.46 -8.76 -2.01
C ALA A 81 -20.43 -7.87 -1.28
N MET A 82 -20.53 -7.76 0.05
CA MET A 82 -19.59 -6.98 0.86
C MET A 82 -18.16 -7.55 0.81
N ASP A 83 -17.99 -8.87 0.96
CA ASP A 83 -16.70 -9.53 0.84
C ASP A 83 -16.05 -9.27 -0.53
N ARG A 84 -16.85 -9.32 -1.58
CA ARG A 84 -16.39 -9.04 -2.93
C ARG A 84 -15.90 -7.59 -3.08
N PHE A 85 -16.67 -6.62 -2.58
CA PHE A 85 -16.29 -5.21 -2.61
C PHE A 85 -15.02 -4.94 -1.81
N ARG A 86 -14.89 -5.51 -0.59
CA ARG A 86 -13.66 -5.40 0.21
C ARG A 86 -12.45 -5.97 -0.51
N SER A 87 -12.58 -7.18 -1.02
CA SER A 87 -11.48 -7.83 -1.75
C SER A 87 -11.05 -7.05 -2.99
N GLU A 88 -12.01 -6.45 -3.70
CA GLU A 88 -11.70 -5.63 -4.88
C GLU A 88 -11.00 -4.31 -4.49
N ALA A 89 -11.50 -3.62 -3.45
CA ALA A 89 -10.89 -2.40 -2.92
C ALA A 89 -9.44 -2.65 -2.42
N GLU A 90 -9.22 -3.76 -1.71
CA GLU A 90 -7.89 -4.17 -1.25
C GLU A 90 -6.96 -4.46 -2.43
N ARG A 91 -7.44 -5.16 -3.46
CA ARG A 91 -6.65 -5.43 -4.67
C ARG A 91 -6.26 -4.15 -5.42
N ILE A 92 -7.19 -3.18 -5.53
CA ILE A 92 -6.91 -1.89 -6.15
C ILE A 92 -5.84 -1.15 -5.35
N LYS A 93 -5.98 -1.05 -4.02
CA LYS A 93 -5.01 -0.39 -3.15
C LYS A 93 -3.61 -1.00 -3.27
N VAL A 94 -3.51 -2.33 -3.17
CA VAL A 94 -2.23 -3.03 -3.35
C VAL A 94 -1.65 -2.81 -4.76
N GLY A 95 -2.51 -2.80 -5.78
CA GLY A 95 -2.11 -2.51 -7.16
C GLY A 95 -1.53 -1.10 -7.33
N GLU A 96 -2.15 -0.10 -6.71
CA GLU A 96 -1.68 1.29 -6.71
C GLU A 96 -0.34 1.44 -5.98
N GLU A 97 -0.18 0.81 -4.80
CA GLU A 97 1.07 0.81 -4.03
C GLU A 97 2.22 0.20 -4.84
N ILE A 98 1.99 -0.94 -5.50
CA ILE A 98 2.98 -1.59 -6.37
C ILE A 98 3.32 -0.71 -7.57
N ALA A 99 2.34 -0.07 -8.19
CA ALA A 99 2.55 0.81 -9.34
C ALA A 99 3.38 2.04 -8.94
N GLN A 100 3.09 2.63 -7.79
CA GLN A 100 3.82 3.77 -7.25
C GLN A 100 5.29 3.41 -6.94
N GLU A 101 5.53 2.27 -6.31
CA GLU A 101 6.89 1.82 -6.00
C GLU A 101 7.71 1.53 -7.27
N ARG A 102 7.09 0.88 -8.28
CA ARG A 102 7.72 0.68 -9.60
C ARG A 102 8.03 2.00 -10.30
N TYR A 103 7.11 2.95 -10.27
CA TYR A 103 7.33 4.29 -10.85
C TYR A 103 8.51 4.98 -10.19
N ARG A 104 8.57 4.98 -8.84
CA ARG A 104 9.66 5.55 -8.06
C ARG A 104 11.02 4.90 -8.42
N GLY A 105 11.09 3.59 -8.48
CA GLY A 105 12.30 2.86 -8.85
C GLY A 105 12.77 3.17 -10.28
N ASN A 106 11.85 3.24 -11.24
CA ASN A 106 12.18 3.60 -12.62
C ASN A 106 12.67 5.05 -12.75
N LEU A 107 12.01 5.98 -12.05
CA LEU A 107 12.41 7.40 -12.03
C LEU A 107 13.82 7.58 -11.47
N LEU A 108 14.13 6.96 -10.33
CA LEU A 108 15.46 7.01 -9.72
C LEU A 108 16.53 6.42 -10.64
N ARG A 109 16.21 5.35 -11.37
CA ARG A 109 17.14 4.74 -12.34
C ARG A 109 17.39 5.66 -13.53
N ALA A 110 16.36 6.30 -14.07
CA ALA A 110 16.49 7.24 -15.18
C ALA A 110 17.33 8.47 -14.76
N ILE A 111 16.99 9.11 -13.62
CA ILE A 111 17.72 10.25 -13.10
C ILE A 111 19.19 9.91 -12.86
N SER A 112 19.47 8.75 -12.28
CA SER A 112 20.86 8.34 -12.00
C SER A 112 21.68 8.12 -13.27
N HIS A 113 21.07 7.54 -14.31
CA HIS A 113 21.70 7.42 -15.62
C HIS A 113 22.04 8.80 -16.20
N ASP A 114 21.09 9.72 -16.15
CA ASP A 114 21.22 11.05 -16.75
C ASP A 114 22.18 11.95 -15.95
N LEU A 115 22.38 11.70 -14.66
CA LEU A 115 23.37 12.37 -13.82
C LEU A 115 24.80 11.80 -14.00
N ARG A 116 24.94 10.51 -14.25
CA ARG A 116 26.26 9.87 -14.41
C ARG A 116 27.05 10.47 -15.57
N THR A 117 26.40 10.70 -16.69
CA THR A 117 27.05 11.23 -17.91
C THR A 117 27.68 12.60 -17.69
N PRO A 118 26.98 13.65 -17.23
CA PRO A 118 27.58 14.96 -16.98
C PRO A 118 28.62 14.93 -15.86
N LEU A 119 28.41 14.15 -14.80
CA LEU A 119 29.40 14.03 -13.73
C LEU A 119 30.72 13.42 -14.22
N SER A 120 30.65 12.36 -15.04
CA SER A 120 31.86 11.78 -15.67
C SER A 120 32.54 12.79 -16.60
N GLY A 121 31.79 13.61 -17.30
CA GLY A 121 32.35 14.70 -18.13
C GLY A 121 33.06 15.75 -17.31
N ILE A 122 32.48 16.19 -16.19
CA ILE A 122 33.08 17.15 -15.26
C ILE A 122 34.38 16.58 -14.66
N MET A 123 34.34 15.33 -14.18
CA MET A 123 35.55 14.66 -13.64
C MET A 123 36.63 14.57 -14.69
N GLY A 124 36.35 14.10 -15.91
CA GLY A 124 37.35 13.99 -16.96
C GLY A 124 37.93 15.33 -17.39
N THR A 125 37.12 16.39 -17.48
CA THR A 125 37.58 17.74 -17.81
C THR A 125 38.48 18.31 -16.69
N SER A 126 38.11 18.06 -15.42
CA SER A 126 38.92 18.47 -14.27
C SER A 126 40.28 17.73 -14.24
N GLU A 127 40.30 16.44 -14.56
CA GLU A 127 41.55 15.66 -14.67
C GLU A 127 42.47 16.21 -15.76
N ILE A 128 41.91 16.52 -16.93
CA ILE A 128 42.69 17.13 -18.02
C ILE A 128 43.30 18.48 -17.59
N LEU A 129 42.51 19.33 -16.92
CA LEU A 129 42.94 20.63 -16.43
C LEU A 129 44.04 20.47 -15.39
N MET A 130 43.92 19.52 -14.46
CA MET A 130 44.99 19.19 -13.50
C MET A 130 46.28 18.72 -14.20
N GLY A 131 46.13 17.89 -15.26
CA GLY A 131 47.27 17.41 -16.06
C GLY A 131 47.99 18.50 -16.86
N MET A 132 47.31 19.62 -17.17
CA MET A 132 47.84 20.75 -17.92
C MET A 132 48.40 21.88 -17.02
N THR A 133 48.28 21.74 -15.70
CA THR A 133 48.56 22.81 -14.74
C THR A 133 49.59 22.31 -13.71
N GLU A 134 50.52 23.17 -13.28
CA GLU A 134 51.48 22.86 -12.22
C GLU A 134 50.73 22.74 -10.86
N LYS A 135 51.18 21.81 -9.99
CA LYS A 135 50.51 21.56 -8.69
C LYS A 135 50.51 22.76 -7.73
N GLN A 136 51.40 23.73 -7.93
CA GLN A 136 51.46 24.96 -7.15
C GLN A 136 50.53 26.07 -7.69
N ASP A 137 49.95 25.88 -8.87
CA ASP A 137 49.04 26.86 -9.47
C ASP A 137 47.69 26.80 -8.79
N GLU A 138 47.09 27.94 -8.50
CA GLU A 138 45.77 28.06 -7.89
C GLU A 138 44.67 27.34 -8.75
N ARG A 139 44.87 27.33 -10.08
CA ARG A 139 43.97 26.63 -11.01
C ARG A 139 44.00 25.13 -10.82
N TYR A 140 45.12 24.53 -10.42
CA TYR A 140 45.21 23.12 -10.07
C TYR A 140 44.31 22.79 -8.87
N MET A 141 44.40 23.60 -7.80
CA MET A 141 43.56 23.42 -6.60
C MET A 141 42.07 23.55 -6.90
N LEU A 142 41.69 24.51 -7.76
CA LEU A 142 40.31 24.68 -8.17
C LEU A 142 39.80 23.46 -8.96
N ALA A 143 40.60 22.96 -9.91
CA ALA A 143 40.25 21.77 -10.69
C ALA A 143 40.14 20.51 -9.80
N GLU A 144 41.05 20.38 -8.81
CA GLU A 144 41.02 19.27 -7.85
C GLU A 144 39.76 19.30 -6.98
N ASN A 145 39.34 20.48 -6.54
CA ASN A 145 38.12 20.63 -5.76
C ASN A 145 36.88 20.27 -6.61
N ILE A 146 36.81 20.74 -7.85
CA ILE A 146 35.70 20.38 -8.78
C ILE A 146 35.66 18.87 -9.02
N TYR A 147 36.83 18.23 -9.19
CA TYR A 147 36.93 16.79 -9.33
C TYR A 147 36.40 16.05 -8.10
N LYS A 148 36.81 16.46 -6.90
CA LYS A 148 36.40 15.85 -5.64
C LYS A 148 34.89 15.96 -5.43
N ASP A 149 34.33 17.13 -5.72
CA ASP A 149 32.86 17.35 -5.59
C ASP A 149 32.09 16.51 -6.60
N ALA A 150 32.52 16.44 -7.85
CA ALA A 150 31.91 15.61 -8.87
C ALA A 150 32.02 14.11 -8.55
N ALA A 151 33.17 13.65 -8.04
CA ALA A 151 33.36 12.26 -7.60
C ALA A 151 32.48 11.90 -6.41
N TRP A 152 32.31 12.80 -5.45
CA TRP A 152 31.41 12.61 -4.31
C TRP A 152 29.95 12.51 -4.78
N LEU A 153 29.50 13.41 -5.66
CA LEU A 153 28.16 13.36 -6.24
C LEU A 153 27.94 12.08 -7.04
N HIS A 154 28.92 11.63 -7.81
CA HIS A 154 28.86 10.38 -8.55
C HIS A 154 28.67 9.18 -7.60
N ALA A 155 29.44 9.11 -6.52
CA ALA A 155 29.30 8.06 -5.51
C ALA A 155 27.92 8.10 -4.81
N LEU A 156 27.39 9.30 -4.52
CA LEU A 156 26.04 9.45 -3.94
C LEU A 156 24.96 8.90 -4.88
N VAL A 157 25.04 9.22 -6.17
CA VAL A 157 24.11 8.70 -7.19
C VAL A 157 24.15 7.17 -7.26
N GLU A 158 25.36 6.57 -7.24
CA GLU A 158 25.53 5.11 -7.23
C GLU A 158 24.93 4.48 -5.96
N ASN A 159 25.12 5.11 -4.80
CA ASN A 159 24.54 4.62 -3.55
C ASN A 159 23.00 4.63 -3.58
N ILE A 160 22.38 5.68 -4.12
CA ILE A 160 20.90 5.76 -4.29
C ILE A 160 20.42 4.63 -5.21
N LEU A 161 21.13 4.37 -6.31
CA LEU A 161 20.80 3.25 -7.22
C LEU A 161 20.91 1.89 -6.54
N ASN A 162 21.96 1.68 -5.73
CA ASN A 162 22.16 0.43 -5.02
C ASN A 162 21.07 0.20 -3.98
N LEU A 163 20.64 1.25 -3.26
CA LEU A 163 19.50 1.17 -2.34
C LEU A 163 18.21 0.77 -3.07
N THR A 164 17.94 1.37 -4.23
CA THR A 164 16.76 1.03 -5.04
C THR A 164 16.79 -0.43 -5.53
N ARG A 165 17.97 -0.93 -5.93
CA ARG A 165 18.16 -2.35 -6.31
C ARG A 165 17.98 -3.31 -5.15
N MET A 166 18.35 -2.91 -3.94
CA MET A 166 18.12 -3.72 -2.73
C MET A 166 16.62 -3.86 -2.43
N GLN A 167 15.87 -2.77 -2.52
CA GLN A 167 14.41 -2.78 -2.33
C GLN A 167 13.71 -3.65 -3.38
N ASP A 168 14.17 -3.64 -4.62
CA ASP A 168 13.67 -4.51 -5.70
C ASP A 168 14.03 -6.00 -5.53
N GLY A 169 14.77 -6.40 -4.51
CA GLY A 169 15.24 -7.77 -4.29
C GLY A 169 16.22 -8.29 -5.36
N LYS A 170 16.80 -7.41 -6.17
CA LYS A 170 17.70 -7.75 -7.28
C LYS A 170 19.19 -7.61 -6.94
N LEU A 171 19.53 -7.44 -5.66
CA LEU A 171 20.93 -7.32 -5.25
C LEU A 171 21.61 -8.69 -5.27
N VAL A 172 22.50 -8.89 -6.24
CA VAL A 172 23.40 -10.06 -6.26
C VAL A 172 24.68 -9.67 -5.51
N LEU A 173 24.81 -10.13 -4.27
CA LEU A 173 26.05 -9.96 -3.49
C LEU A 173 27.14 -10.85 -4.10
N LYS A 174 28.14 -10.26 -4.76
CA LYS A 174 29.40 -10.94 -5.09
C LYS A 174 30.29 -10.93 -3.84
N LYS A 175 30.26 -12.03 -3.08
CA LYS A 175 31.21 -12.22 -1.97
C LYS A 175 32.59 -12.58 -2.56
N GLN A 176 33.59 -11.73 -2.31
CA GLN A 176 35.00 -12.06 -2.53
C GLN A 176 35.63 -12.30 -1.16
N MET A 177 36.44 -13.36 -1.07
CA MET A 177 37.30 -13.55 0.11
C MET A 177 38.52 -12.65 -0.07
N GLU A 178 38.63 -11.64 0.79
CA GLU A 178 39.90 -10.92 0.97
C GLU A 178 40.63 -11.48 2.19
N ALA A 179 41.90 -11.79 2.03
CA ALA A 179 42.76 -12.13 3.14
C ALA A 179 42.97 -10.88 3.99
N VAL A 180 42.55 -10.94 5.25
CA VAL A 180 42.90 -9.91 6.24
C VAL A 180 44.33 -10.23 6.65
N GLU A 181 45.28 -9.42 6.17
CA GLU A 181 46.67 -9.42 6.73
C GLU A 181 46.59 -8.76 8.10
N GLU A 182 47.08 -9.48 9.13
CA GLU A 182 47.26 -8.99 10.50
C GLU A 182 48.44 -8.01 10.60
#